data_93115da179c81defe136a5746464c4f9
#
_entry.id   93115da179c81defe136a5746464c4f9
#
_cell.length_a   1.000
_cell.length_b   1.000
_cell.length_c   1.000
_cell.angle_alpha   90.00
_cell.angle_beta   90.00
_cell.angle_gamma   90.00
#
_symmetry.space_group_name_H-M   'P 1'
#
loop_
_entity.id
_entity.type
_entity.pdbx_description
1 polymer ?
#
loop_
_entity_poly.entity_id
_entity_poly.type
_entity_poly.pdbx_seq_one_letter_code
_entity_poly.pdbx_strand_id
1 'polypeptide(L)'
;MSDVRQFGAKGDGIIDDTEAVRHAVKKGDGALFFPSGTYLISGTINIPLSTRGPSAISGESGTSTVIMTGEGPAFRLAGAHQGTGDPGSVKPAIWNQERMPTVQNIALEGKNPNADGFELLGTMQSVFDGVMVRRMRHGIHLVKRNRNVVISNCHLYHNTGVGLYLDRVNLHQINVSNSHISYNRLGGIRIEGSEVRNLQITGNDIEYNNAKTHGKLDSEPTAEIWIDTTDPDSSVNEVTINSNTIQATSSAGGANIRILEKEDESRPPGLITISGNVIGSQENNVHLSGVYGVTISGNIIYSCTNRNLLIENSRLVTVGSNHFRRHTPSRGTGMRLVSSEDCTVSGCTLHDESENGQESGASLLELEKCQRIAITGCVLTDGAPYGIDAADCSDVRVTGCIITDKRKVQKSRGAVSFTGKGKRNGVASNNLSGKINISPEVEVKLNENIN
;
A
#
# COMPACT_ATOMS: atom_id res chain seq x y z
N MET A 1 32.07 -18.22 -8.45
CA MET A 1 31.59 -17.25 -7.45
C MET A 1 32.77 -16.76 -6.62
N SER A 2 32.84 -15.47 -6.40
CA SER A 2 33.89 -14.82 -5.60
C SER A 2 33.53 -14.92 -4.12
N ASP A 3 33.98 -15.97 -3.44
CA ASP A 3 33.90 -16.10 -2.00
C ASP A 3 34.68 -14.93 -1.33
N VAL A 4 33.99 -14.09 -0.59
CA VAL A 4 34.56 -12.88 0.01
C VAL A 4 35.71 -13.17 0.97
N ARG A 5 35.78 -14.38 1.56
CA ARG A 5 36.88 -14.81 2.42
C ARG A 5 38.18 -14.98 1.64
N GLN A 6 38.12 -15.37 0.38
CA GLN A 6 39.30 -15.47 -0.49
C GLN A 6 39.92 -14.11 -0.80
N PHE A 7 39.16 -13.03 -0.56
CA PHE A 7 39.60 -11.64 -0.69
C PHE A 7 39.96 -10.98 0.64
N GLY A 8 39.94 -11.75 1.74
CA GLY A 8 40.40 -11.33 3.05
C GLY A 8 39.32 -11.13 4.10
N ALA A 9 38.01 -11.23 3.75
CA ALA A 9 36.93 -11.12 4.71
C ALA A 9 36.99 -12.22 5.77
N LYS A 10 36.71 -11.87 7.02
CA LYS A 10 36.76 -12.80 8.14
C LYS A 10 35.39 -13.42 8.44
N GLY A 11 34.35 -12.63 8.36
CA GLY A 11 33.01 -13.08 8.69
C GLY A 11 32.84 -13.52 10.14
N ASP A 12 33.61 -12.93 11.06
CA ASP A 12 33.67 -13.29 12.49
C ASP A 12 32.79 -12.36 13.37
N GLY A 13 32.18 -11.34 12.78
CA GLY A 13 31.38 -10.36 13.49
C GLY A 13 32.18 -9.33 14.30
N ILE A 14 33.48 -9.29 14.16
CA ILE A 14 34.41 -8.43 14.92
C ILE A 14 35.22 -7.53 14.00
N ILE A 15 35.84 -8.12 12.99
CA ILE A 15 36.72 -7.39 12.05
C ILE A 15 35.89 -6.72 10.97
N ASP A 16 36.31 -5.48 10.61
CA ASP A 16 35.71 -4.76 9.48
C ASP A 16 36.13 -5.39 8.15
N ASP A 17 35.18 -5.99 7.47
CA ASP A 17 35.35 -6.68 6.21
C ASP A 17 35.16 -5.78 4.97
N THR A 18 34.91 -4.47 5.15
CA THR A 18 34.58 -3.52 4.08
C THR A 18 35.56 -3.57 2.92
N GLU A 19 36.85 -3.46 3.20
CA GLU A 19 37.87 -3.44 2.14
C GLU A 19 38.04 -4.82 1.46
N ALA A 20 37.87 -5.89 2.20
CA ALA A 20 37.89 -7.24 1.65
C ALA A 20 36.73 -7.46 0.66
N VAL A 21 35.51 -7.03 1.03
CA VAL A 21 34.33 -7.10 0.15
C VAL A 21 34.49 -6.18 -1.06
N ARG A 22 35.00 -4.94 -0.87
CA ARG A 22 35.32 -4.04 -2.01
C ARG A 22 36.36 -4.64 -2.94
N HIS A 23 37.36 -5.34 -2.41
CA HIS A 23 38.34 -6.05 -3.19
C HIS A 23 37.72 -7.20 -3.99
N ALA A 24 36.79 -7.96 -3.38
CA ALA A 24 36.01 -8.98 -4.09
C ALA A 24 35.16 -8.39 -5.22
N VAL A 25 34.51 -7.24 -5.00
CA VAL A 25 33.82 -6.51 -6.08
C VAL A 25 34.77 -6.13 -7.20
N LYS A 26 35.96 -5.62 -6.90
CA LYS A 26 36.93 -5.13 -7.90
C LYS A 26 37.61 -6.25 -8.67
N LYS A 27 37.97 -7.34 -8.04
CA LYS A 27 38.84 -8.38 -8.59
C LYS A 27 38.17 -9.74 -8.85
N GLY A 28 37.00 -9.96 -8.25
CA GLY A 28 36.25 -11.19 -8.40
C GLY A 28 35.54 -11.33 -9.77
N ASP A 29 34.74 -12.35 -9.91
CA ASP A 29 34.03 -12.71 -11.15
C ASP A 29 32.65 -12.02 -11.32
N GLY A 30 32.25 -11.16 -10.40
CA GLY A 30 30.95 -10.48 -10.41
C GLY A 30 29.89 -11.10 -9.51
N ALA A 31 30.04 -12.35 -9.13
CA ALA A 31 29.12 -13.06 -8.26
C ALA A 31 29.69 -13.16 -6.84
N LEU A 32 29.42 -12.15 -6.00
CA LEU A 32 29.84 -12.14 -4.59
C LEU A 32 29.11 -13.25 -3.83
N PHE A 33 29.88 -14.05 -3.11
CA PHE A 33 29.34 -15.08 -2.22
C PHE A 33 29.83 -14.86 -0.80
N PHE A 34 28.89 -14.81 0.14
CA PHE A 34 29.13 -14.73 1.56
C PHE A 34 28.87 -16.09 2.21
N PRO A 35 29.91 -16.88 2.53
CA PRO A 35 29.73 -18.12 3.30
C PRO A 35 29.12 -17.84 4.68
N SER A 36 28.70 -18.90 5.36
CA SER A 36 28.17 -18.82 6.73
C SER A 36 29.04 -17.97 7.64
N GLY A 37 28.49 -16.91 8.25
CA GLY A 37 29.25 -15.98 9.10
C GLY A 37 28.58 -14.62 9.25
N THR A 38 29.22 -13.75 10.02
CA THR A 38 28.77 -12.38 10.27
C THR A 38 29.82 -11.38 9.79
N TYR A 39 29.51 -10.65 8.74
CA TYR A 39 30.43 -9.74 8.06
C TYR A 39 30.12 -8.30 8.46
N LEU A 40 31.04 -7.63 9.18
CA LEU A 40 30.91 -6.21 9.49
C LEU A 40 31.37 -5.37 8.30
N ILE A 41 30.57 -4.37 7.92
CA ILE A 41 30.96 -3.36 6.95
C ILE A 41 30.71 -1.96 7.54
N SER A 42 31.66 -1.04 7.38
CA SER A 42 31.58 0.34 7.85
C SER A 42 31.34 1.37 6.76
N GLY A 43 31.21 0.93 5.52
CA GLY A 43 30.95 1.81 4.39
C GLY A 43 30.33 1.10 3.21
N THR A 44 29.65 1.86 2.38
CA THR A 44 28.92 1.37 1.22
C THR A 44 29.77 0.49 0.29
N ILE A 45 29.23 -0.65 -0.08
CA ILE A 45 29.78 -1.51 -1.13
C ILE A 45 29.10 -1.13 -2.46
N ASN A 46 29.82 -0.39 -3.30
CA ASN A 46 29.32 0.00 -4.61
C ASN A 46 29.56 -1.12 -5.65
N ILE A 47 28.51 -1.47 -6.38
CA ILE A 47 28.54 -2.42 -7.50
C ILE A 47 28.19 -1.67 -8.78
N PRO A 48 29.18 -1.16 -9.52
CA PRO A 48 28.95 -0.39 -10.74
C PRO A 48 28.69 -1.33 -11.92
N LEU A 49 27.44 -1.62 -12.22
CA LEU A 49 27.01 -2.60 -13.23
C LEU A 49 27.53 -2.25 -14.63
N SER A 50 27.62 -0.96 -14.97
CA SER A 50 28.10 -0.51 -16.29
C SER A 50 29.56 -0.85 -16.59
N THR A 51 30.39 -0.97 -15.56
CA THR A 51 31.80 -1.30 -15.69
C THR A 51 32.14 -2.71 -15.23
N ARG A 52 31.33 -3.24 -14.30
CA ARG A 52 31.51 -4.58 -13.75
C ARG A 52 30.88 -5.65 -14.62
N GLY A 53 29.76 -5.33 -15.27
CA GLY A 53 28.95 -6.27 -16.00
C GLY A 53 27.99 -7.06 -15.10
N PRO A 54 27.56 -8.25 -15.49
CA PRO A 54 26.64 -9.09 -14.74
C PRO A 54 27.12 -9.30 -13.30
N SER A 55 26.24 -9.04 -12.33
CA SER A 55 26.62 -9.05 -10.92
C SER A 55 25.54 -9.74 -10.06
N ALA A 56 26.00 -10.43 -9.03
CA ALA A 56 25.15 -11.07 -8.05
C ALA A 56 25.73 -10.91 -6.64
N ILE A 57 24.85 -10.90 -5.63
CA ILE A 57 25.17 -11.00 -4.21
C ILE A 57 24.43 -12.20 -3.68
N SER A 58 25.10 -13.15 -3.06
CA SER A 58 24.45 -14.30 -2.45
C SER A 58 25.08 -14.65 -1.11
N GLY A 59 24.21 -15.11 -0.19
CA GLY A 59 24.64 -15.72 1.06
C GLY A 59 24.40 -17.21 1.09
N GLU A 60 24.97 -17.88 2.07
CA GLU A 60 24.59 -19.24 2.43
C GLU A 60 23.31 -19.19 3.25
N SER A 61 22.22 -19.71 2.70
CA SER A 61 20.86 -19.53 3.18
C SER A 61 20.71 -19.62 4.70
N GLY A 62 20.19 -18.54 5.30
CA GLY A 62 19.89 -18.44 6.74
C GLY A 62 21.09 -18.29 7.67
N THR A 63 22.33 -18.35 7.15
CA THR A 63 23.53 -18.34 7.98
C THR A 63 24.50 -17.20 7.68
N SER A 64 24.31 -16.47 6.60
CA SER A 64 25.15 -15.33 6.21
C SER A 64 24.46 -14.00 6.59
N THR A 65 25.12 -13.22 7.43
CA THR A 65 24.66 -11.89 7.86
C THR A 65 25.68 -10.83 7.56
N VAL A 66 25.28 -9.74 6.91
CA VAL A 66 26.07 -8.53 6.77
C VAL A 66 25.53 -7.47 7.73
N ILE A 67 26.43 -6.88 8.54
CA ILE A 67 26.09 -5.83 9.49
C ILE A 67 26.69 -4.51 9.04
N MET A 68 25.84 -3.53 8.73
CA MET A 68 26.25 -2.16 8.39
C MET A 68 26.42 -1.33 9.65
N THR A 69 27.64 -0.88 9.91
CA THR A 69 27.99 -0.01 11.06
C THR A 69 28.13 1.45 10.68
N GLY A 70 28.34 1.75 9.39
CA GLY A 70 28.46 3.11 8.85
C GLY A 70 27.13 3.68 8.35
N GLU A 71 27.19 4.83 7.71
CA GLU A 71 26.04 5.54 7.14
C GLU A 71 25.83 5.19 5.66
N GLY A 72 24.63 5.48 5.15
CA GLY A 72 24.24 5.23 3.77
C GLY A 72 23.91 3.77 3.47
N PRO A 73 23.75 3.39 2.20
CA PRO A 73 23.37 2.02 1.84
C PRO A 73 24.51 1.03 2.08
N ALA A 74 24.18 -0.12 2.65
CA ALA A 74 25.14 -1.22 2.79
C ALA A 74 25.63 -1.68 1.41
N PHE A 75 24.70 -1.86 0.46
CA PHE A 75 25.01 -2.15 -0.93
C PHE A 75 24.31 -1.17 -1.86
N ARG A 76 25.04 -0.67 -2.84
CA ARG A 76 24.50 0.15 -3.93
C ARG A 76 24.72 -0.57 -5.26
N LEU A 77 23.62 -0.94 -5.93
CA LEU A 77 23.65 -1.45 -7.30
C LEU A 77 23.44 -0.25 -8.24
N ALA A 78 24.49 0.15 -8.94
CA ALA A 78 24.50 1.32 -9.81
C ALA A 78 24.65 0.91 -11.28
N GLY A 79 23.55 1.02 -12.03
CA GLY A 79 23.50 0.81 -13.46
C GLY A 79 23.51 2.14 -14.24
N ALA A 80 23.53 2.04 -15.55
CA ALA A 80 23.55 3.15 -16.48
C ALA A 80 22.21 3.35 -17.22
N HIS A 81 21.13 2.66 -16.81
CA HIS A 81 19.81 2.80 -17.43
C HIS A 81 19.24 4.18 -17.14
N GLN A 82 19.00 4.94 -18.21
CA GLN A 82 18.40 6.28 -18.18
C GLN A 82 17.27 6.43 -19.22
N GLY A 83 16.87 5.32 -19.85
CA GLY A 83 15.79 5.33 -20.84
C GLY A 83 14.42 5.59 -20.21
N THR A 84 13.39 5.64 -21.05
CA THR A 84 11.99 5.78 -20.64
C THR A 84 11.32 4.41 -20.42
N GLY A 85 10.00 4.38 -20.29
CA GLY A 85 9.20 3.15 -20.33
C GLY A 85 9.22 2.45 -21.69
N ASP A 86 9.51 3.16 -22.77
CA ASP A 86 9.62 2.59 -24.10
C ASP A 86 10.79 1.57 -24.17
N PRO A 87 10.54 0.34 -24.59
CA PRO A 87 11.60 -0.65 -24.79
C PRO A 87 12.71 -0.19 -25.73
N GLY A 88 12.38 0.60 -26.74
CA GLY A 88 13.35 1.16 -27.71
C GLY A 88 14.31 2.17 -27.09
N SER A 89 14.00 2.71 -25.92
CA SER A 89 14.87 3.66 -25.21
C SER A 89 16.02 2.98 -24.45
N VAL A 90 16.00 1.66 -24.30
CA VAL A 90 17.03 0.92 -23.58
C VAL A 90 18.21 0.62 -24.49
N LYS A 91 19.39 1.13 -24.15
CA LYS A 91 20.60 0.92 -24.90
C LYS A 91 21.02 -0.58 -24.92
N PRO A 92 21.52 -1.11 -26.03
CA PRO A 92 21.93 -2.52 -26.12
C PRO A 92 22.94 -2.94 -25.04
N ALA A 93 23.83 -2.05 -24.62
CA ALA A 93 24.79 -2.33 -23.55
C ALA A 93 24.10 -2.65 -22.20
N ILE A 94 22.97 -2.01 -21.91
CA ILE A 94 22.19 -2.29 -20.68
C ILE A 94 21.66 -3.73 -20.73
N TRP A 95 21.04 -4.11 -21.86
CA TRP A 95 20.52 -5.47 -22.05
C TRP A 95 21.60 -6.56 -21.96
N ASN A 96 22.78 -6.26 -22.47
CA ASN A 96 23.83 -7.27 -22.61
C ASN A 96 24.74 -7.34 -21.38
N GLN A 97 24.98 -6.24 -20.71
CA GLN A 97 26.01 -6.13 -19.66
C GLN A 97 25.46 -5.91 -18.25
N GLU A 98 24.32 -5.21 -18.11
CA GLU A 98 23.80 -4.80 -16.79
C GLU A 98 22.54 -5.57 -16.38
N ARG A 99 22.13 -6.53 -17.19
CA ARG A 99 20.90 -7.29 -16.96
C ARG A 99 20.94 -8.12 -15.69
N MET A 100 19.80 -8.20 -15.03
CA MET A 100 19.47 -9.14 -13.98
C MET A 100 20.48 -9.17 -12.80
N PRO A 101 20.87 -8.01 -12.25
CA PRO A 101 21.61 -8.02 -10.99
C PRO A 101 20.75 -8.69 -9.91
N THR A 102 21.30 -9.71 -9.26
CA THR A 102 20.55 -10.57 -8.35
C THR A 102 21.10 -10.48 -6.94
N VAL A 103 20.22 -10.35 -5.95
CA VAL A 103 20.53 -10.46 -4.52
C VAL A 103 19.70 -11.59 -3.94
N GLN A 104 20.35 -12.57 -3.31
CA GLN A 104 19.63 -13.75 -2.82
C GLN A 104 20.21 -14.33 -1.53
N ASN A 105 19.31 -14.91 -0.71
CA ASN A 105 19.67 -15.74 0.45
C ASN A 105 20.62 -15.07 1.45
N ILE A 106 20.50 -13.78 1.69
CA ILE A 106 21.39 -13.01 2.56
C ILE A 106 20.61 -12.15 3.55
N ALA A 107 21.13 -12.03 4.77
CA ALA A 107 20.60 -11.15 5.79
C ALA A 107 21.42 -9.86 5.89
N LEU A 108 20.73 -8.70 5.97
CA LEU A 108 21.31 -7.40 6.26
C LEU A 108 20.77 -6.85 7.58
N GLU A 109 21.67 -6.34 8.41
CA GLU A 109 21.31 -5.70 9.68
C GLU A 109 22.04 -4.35 9.86
N GLY A 110 21.31 -3.30 10.30
CA GLY A 110 21.86 -1.99 10.59
C GLY A 110 22.26 -1.85 12.07
N LYS A 111 23.41 -1.23 12.31
CA LYS A 111 23.81 -0.74 13.63
C LYS A 111 23.90 0.80 13.68
N ASN A 112 23.81 1.48 12.53
CA ASN A 112 23.79 2.92 12.44
C ASN A 112 22.37 3.39 12.06
N PRO A 113 21.80 4.40 12.73
CA PRO A 113 20.46 4.89 12.43
C PRO A 113 20.31 5.50 11.01
N ASN A 114 21.42 5.89 10.38
CA ASN A 114 21.45 6.42 9.01
C ASN A 114 21.88 5.38 7.97
N ALA A 115 21.98 4.10 8.35
CA ALA A 115 22.27 3.01 7.42
C ALA A 115 21.01 2.62 6.64
N ASP A 116 21.13 2.45 5.32
CA ASP A 116 20.11 1.83 4.48
C ASP A 116 20.57 0.43 4.08
N GLY A 117 19.62 -0.42 3.71
CA GLY A 117 19.93 -1.77 3.24
C GLY A 117 20.51 -1.75 1.82
N PHE A 118 19.65 -1.91 0.83
CA PHE A 118 20.03 -1.86 -0.58
C PHE A 118 19.52 -0.59 -1.26
N GLU A 119 20.37 0.05 -2.05
CA GLU A 119 19.98 1.14 -2.94
C GLU A 119 20.13 0.71 -4.40
N LEU A 120 19.08 0.92 -5.19
CA LEU A 120 19.04 0.66 -6.63
C LEU A 120 18.98 1.96 -7.41
N LEU A 121 19.95 2.15 -8.29
CA LEU A 121 20.11 3.35 -9.10
C LEU A 121 20.39 2.96 -10.55
N GLY A 122 19.50 3.31 -11.48
CA GLY A 122 19.71 3.06 -12.92
C GLY A 122 19.78 1.57 -13.29
N THR A 123 19.10 0.70 -12.52
CA THR A 123 19.21 -0.76 -12.73
C THR A 123 18.14 -1.28 -13.68
N MET A 124 18.38 -2.43 -14.20
CA MET A 124 17.46 -3.16 -15.07
C MET A 124 17.36 -4.63 -14.67
N GLN A 125 16.13 -5.15 -14.61
CA GLN A 125 15.85 -6.55 -14.29
C GLN A 125 16.41 -7.01 -12.94
N SER A 126 16.48 -6.12 -11.94
CA SER A 126 16.99 -6.47 -10.61
C SER A 126 16.08 -7.47 -9.91
N VAL A 127 16.69 -8.50 -9.30
CA VAL A 127 15.99 -9.56 -8.58
C VAL A 127 16.45 -9.60 -7.12
N PHE A 128 15.49 -9.54 -6.18
CA PHE A 128 15.71 -9.83 -4.77
C PHE A 128 14.90 -11.06 -4.39
N ASP A 129 15.57 -12.08 -3.88
CA ASP A 129 14.91 -13.34 -3.53
C ASP A 129 15.48 -13.94 -2.24
N GLY A 130 14.60 -14.20 -1.26
CA GLY A 130 15.01 -14.74 0.03
C GLY A 130 15.93 -13.80 0.84
N VAL A 131 15.73 -12.50 0.75
CA VAL A 131 16.55 -11.47 1.40
C VAL A 131 15.88 -10.99 2.68
N MET A 132 16.64 -10.91 3.77
CA MET A 132 16.20 -10.29 5.02
C MET A 132 16.91 -8.95 5.23
N VAL A 133 16.14 -7.88 5.51
CA VAL A 133 16.71 -6.56 5.87
C VAL A 133 16.04 -6.03 7.12
N ARG A 134 16.82 -5.75 8.16
CA ARG A 134 16.29 -5.21 9.41
C ARG A 134 17.17 -4.16 10.08
N ARG A 135 16.57 -3.35 10.95
CA ARG A 135 17.25 -2.31 11.75
C ARG A 135 18.03 -1.30 10.93
N MET A 136 17.68 -1.16 9.65
CA MET A 136 18.17 -0.10 8.77
C MET A 136 17.28 1.16 8.91
N ARG A 137 17.66 2.26 8.27
CA ARG A 137 16.72 3.34 7.97
C ARG A 137 15.71 2.87 6.94
N HIS A 138 16.14 2.57 5.72
CA HIS A 138 15.29 1.97 4.68
C HIS A 138 15.78 0.55 4.34
N GLY A 139 14.84 -0.36 4.07
CA GLY A 139 15.18 -1.74 3.71
C GLY A 139 15.73 -1.85 2.29
N ILE A 140 14.87 -1.69 1.29
CA ILE A 140 15.23 -1.60 -0.13
C ILE A 140 14.76 -0.24 -0.64
N HIS A 141 15.69 0.54 -1.20
CA HIS A 141 15.50 1.92 -1.62
C HIS A 141 15.78 2.07 -3.12
N LEU A 142 14.74 2.38 -3.89
CA LEU A 142 14.84 2.59 -5.34
C LEU A 142 14.82 4.09 -5.62
N VAL A 143 15.82 4.56 -6.35
CA VAL A 143 15.97 5.99 -6.66
C VAL A 143 16.21 6.22 -8.15
N LYS A 144 15.87 7.42 -8.62
CA LYS A 144 16.06 7.93 -9.98
C LYS A 144 15.38 7.08 -11.07
N ARG A 145 16.03 6.02 -11.52
CA ARG A 145 15.53 5.20 -12.62
C ARG A 145 15.80 3.73 -12.35
N ASN A 146 14.76 2.90 -12.51
CA ASN A 146 14.88 1.45 -12.48
C ASN A 146 13.86 0.81 -13.43
N ARG A 147 14.07 -0.42 -13.84
CA ARG A 147 13.17 -1.13 -14.75
C ARG A 147 13.12 -2.61 -14.47
N ASN A 148 11.93 -3.21 -14.59
CA ASN A 148 11.71 -4.66 -14.46
C ASN A 148 12.28 -5.24 -13.14
N VAL A 149 11.86 -4.70 -12.00
CA VAL A 149 12.33 -5.13 -10.69
C VAL A 149 11.44 -6.23 -10.13
N VAL A 150 12.04 -7.26 -9.56
CA VAL A 150 11.34 -8.34 -8.84
C VAL A 150 11.85 -8.40 -7.42
N ILE A 151 10.93 -8.36 -6.45
CA ILE A 151 11.20 -8.53 -5.01
C ILE A 151 10.29 -9.64 -4.51
N SER A 152 10.86 -10.77 -4.13
CA SER A 152 10.08 -11.94 -3.72
C SER A 152 10.70 -12.68 -2.55
N ASN A 153 9.86 -13.35 -1.75
CA ASN A 153 10.30 -14.17 -0.62
C ASN A 153 11.19 -13.42 0.39
N CYS A 154 10.99 -12.10 0.53
CA CYS A 154 11.82 -11.22 1.35
C CYS A 154 11.20 -10.95 2.72
N HIS A 155 12.04 -10.62 3.70
CA HIS A 155 11.66 -10.13 5.02
C HIS A 155 12.23 -8.74 5.24
N LEU A 156 11.40 -7.70 5.15
CA LEU A 156 11.78 -6.31 5.37
C LEU A 156 11.13 -5.80 6.65
N TYR A 157 11.87 -5.80 7.77
CA TYR A 157 11.23 -5.53 9.05
C TYR A 157 12.09 -4.79 10.08
N HIS A 158 11.43 -4.14 11.05
CA HIS A 158 12.07 -3.35 12.10
C HIS A 158 13.01 -2.26 11.59
N ASN A 159 12.76 -1.68 10.41
CA ASN A 159 13.51 -0.55 9.91
C ASN A 159 12.96 0.75 10.52
N THR A 160 13.85 1.74 10.75
CA THR A 160 13.46 3.03 11.34
C THR A 160 12.82 3.99 10.33
N GLY A 161 12.86 3.66 9.06
CA GLY A 161 12.20 4.32 7.94
C GLY A 161 11.18 3.39 7.28
N VAL A 162 11.32 3.17 5.99
CA VAL A 162 10.40 2.41 5.14
C VAL A 162 10.97 1.04 4.80
N GLY A 163 10.12 0.02 4.72
CA GLY A 163 10.52 -1.32 4.31
C GLY A 163 10.99 -1.36 2.84
N LEU A 164 10.12 -0.99 1.93
CA LEU A 164 10.40 -0.83 0.50
C LEU A 164 10.06 0.60 0.08
N TYR A 165 11.06 1.38 -0.31
CA TYR A 165 10.89 2.78 -0.63
C TYR A 165 11.21 3.09 -2.10
N LEU A 166 10.21 3.57 -2.83
CA LEU A 166 10.31 4.11 -4.17
C LEU A 166 10.33 5.65 -4.05
N ASP A 167 11.53 6.23 -4.05
CA ASP A 167 11.76 7.64 -3.76
C ASP A 167 12.18 8.40 -5.02
N ARG A 168 11.29 9.23 -5.53
CA ARG A 168 11.52 10.01 -6.76
C ARG A 168 12.11 9.16 -7.89
N VAL A 169 11.55 7.95 -8.02
CA VAL A 169 12.00 7.00 -9.03
C VAL A 169 11.08 7.03 -10.25
N ASN A 170 11.66 7.00 -11.44
CA ASN A 170 10.95 6.62 -12.64
C ASN A 170 11.13 5.11 -12.84
N LEU A 171 10.05 4.35 -12.72
CA LEU A 171 10.10 2.89 -12.72
C LEU A 171 9.01 2.29 -13.59
N HIS A 172 9.40 1.39 -14.46
CA HIS A 172 8.50 0.53 -15.22
C HIS A 172 8.65 -0.92 -14.83
N GLN A 173 7.54 -1.53 -14.47
CA GLN A 173 7.39 -2.94 -14.10
C GLN A 173 8.13 -3.32 -12.81
N ILE A 174 7.39 -3.41 -11.74
CA ILE A 174 7.86 -3.95 -10.47
C ILE A 174 6.85 -4.94 -9.90
N ASN A 175 7.35 -6.09 -9.48
CA ASN A 175 6.58 -7.10 -8.78
C ASN A 175 7.10 -7.26 -7.35
N VAL A 176 6.22 -7.12 -6.36
CA VAL A 176 6.48 -7.38 -4.95
C VAL A 176 5.57 -8.52 -4.51
N SER A 177 6.16 -9.67 -4.16
CA SER A 177 5.37 -10.87 -3.91
C SER A 177 5.92 -11.77 -2.81
N ASN A 178 5.02 -12.53 -2.18
CA ASN A 178 5.37 -13.58 -1.20
C ASN A 178 6.32 -13.10 -0.08
N SER A 179 6.18 -11.86 0.35
CA SER A 179 7.11 -11.21 1.26
C SER A 179 6.42 -10.76 2.55
N HIS A 180 7.18 -10.73 3.64
CA HIS A 180 6.78 -10.12 4.91
C HIS A 180 7.41 -8.73 5.02
N ILE A 181 6.57 -7.70 5.11
CA ILE A 181 7.01 -6.30 5.23
C ILE A 181 6.37 -5.72 6.48
N SER A 182 7.09 -5.75 7.61
CA SER A 182 6.45 -5.55 8.91
C SER A 182 7.30 -4.71 9.85
N TYR A 183 6.63 -4.03 10.79
CA TYR A 183 7.28 -3.26 11.85
C TYR A 183 8.25 -2.17 11.36
N ASN A 184 8.07 -1.63 10.17
CA ASN A 184 8.85 -0.48 9.71
C ASN A 184 8.21 0.81 10.22
N ARG A 185 9.01 1.76 10.70
CA ARG A 185 8.47 2.90 11.44
C ARG A 185 7.68 3.89 10.56
N LEU A 186 8.10 4.11 9.30
CA LEU A 186 7.52 5.13 8.42
C LEU A 186 6.68 4.56 7.27
N GLY A 187 6.40 3.27 7.28
CA GLY A 187 5.56 2.60 6.30
C GLY A 187 6.16 1.29 5.77
N GLY A 188 5.29 0.42 5.25
CA GLY A 188 5.71 -0.85 4.64
C GLY A 188 6.26 -0.64 3.23
N ILE A 189 5.39 -0.28 2.29
CA ILE A 189 5.73 0.08 0.90
C ILE A 189 5.33 1.54 0.69
N ARG A 190 6.28 2.41 0.36
CA ARG A 190 6.01 3.83 0.09
C ARG A 190 6.51 4.23 -1.28
N ILE A 191 5.67 4.91 -2.02
CA ILE A 191 5.93 5.47 -3.35
C ILE A 191 5.67 6.96 -3.24
N GLU A 192 6.70 7.78 -3.43
CA GLU A 192 6.63 9.22 -3.21
C GLU A 192 7.37 9.97 -4.31
N GLY A 193 6.75 11.01 -4.87
CA GLY A 193 7.36 11.85 -5.90
C GLY A 193 7.81 11.07 -7.15
N SER A 194 7.15 9.95 -7.48
CA SER A 194 7.65 8.96 -8.42
C SER A 194 6.76 8.82 -9.64
N GLU A 195 7.33 8.44 -10.78
CA GLU A 195 6.60 7.95 -11.94
C GLU A 195 6.67 6.42 -11.99
N VAL A 196 5.57 5.74 -11.69
CA VAL A 196 5.52 4.26 -11.66
C VAL A 196 4.43 3.71 -12.56
N ARG A 197 4.78 2.69 -13.33
CA ARG A 197 3.85 1.92 -14.18
C ARG A 197 4.03 0.42 -13.97
N ASN A 198 2.93 -0.32 -14.10
CA ASN A 198 2.90 -1.77 -13.96
C ASN A 198 3.47 -2.23 -12.60
N LEU A 199 2.89 -1.72 -11.51
CA LEU A 199 3.21 -2.15 -10.15
C LEU A 199 2.27 -3.27 -9.72
N GLN A 200 2.85 -4.38 -9.26
CA GLN A 200 2.10 -5.49 -8.68
C GLN A 200 2.56 -5.75 -7.24
N ILE A 201 1.61 -5.73 -6.31
CA ILE A 201 1.81 -6.08 -4.89
C ILE A 201 0.87 -7.25 -4.60
N THR A 202 1.41 -8.47 -4.52
CA THR A 202 0.58 -9.68 -4.49
C THR A 202 1.10 -10.75 -3.53
N GLY A 203 0.20 -11.34 -2.74
CA GLY A 203 0.53 -12.48 -1.86
C GLY A 203 1.47 -12.14 -0.71
N ASN A 204 1.47 -10.89 -0.25
CA ASN A 204 2.33 -10.44 0.84
C ASN A 204 1.59 -10.38 2.16
N ASP A 205 2.35 -10.43 3.25
CA ASP A 205 1.95 -10.06 4.58
C ASP A 205 2.58 -8.71 4.93
N ILE A 206 1.74 -7.65 5.03
CA ILE A 206 2.21 -6.27 5.23
C ILE A 206 1.52 -5.72 6.48
N GLU A 207 2.28 -5.61 7.58
CA GLU A 207 1.64 -5.32 8.85
C GLU A 207 2.48 -4.51 9.84
N TYR A 208 1.77 -3.74 10.67
CA TYR A 208 2.34 -2.98 11.79
C TYR A 208 3.44 -1.98 11.40
N ASN A 209 3.34 -1.40 10.21
CA ASN A 209 4.34 -0.45 9.70
C ASN A 209 4.01 0.99 10.11
N ASN A 210 4.25 1.34 11.38
CA ASN A 210 4.02 2.67 11.93
C ASN A 210 4.87 2.97 13.16
N ALA A 211 4.93 4.26 13.56
CA ALA A 211 5.74 4.73 14.68
C ALA A 211 5.32 4.12 16.03
N LYS A 212 4.03 3.82 16.20
CA LYS A 212 3.48 3.26 17.44
C LYS A 212 4.06 1.88 17.77
N THR A 213 4.29 1.06 16.76
CA THR A 213 4.93 -0.26 16.92
C THR A 213 6.37 -0.17 17.44
N HIS A 214 7.02 0.97 17.25
CA HIS A 214 8.35 1.27 17.79
C HIS A 214 8.31 1.96 19.16
N GLY A 215 7.16 1.98 19.84
CA GLY A 215 6.98 2.63 21.14
C GLY A 215 7.11 4.16 21.07
N LYS A 216 6.94 4.74 19.88
CA LYS A 216 6.91 6.20 19.68
C LYS A 216 5.48 6.70 19.71
N LEU A 217 5.30 7.94 20.16
CA LEU A 217 4.03 8.62 19.97
C LEU A 217 3.80 8.82 18.49
N ASP A 218 2.56 8.63 18.04
CA ASP A 218 2.17 8.85 16.65
C ASP A 218 2.35 10.34 16.31
N SER A 219 3.43 10.68 15.65
CA SER A 219 3.74 12.05 15.22
C SER A 219 3.50 12.28 13.74
N GLU A 220 3.43 11.22 12.96
CA GLU A 220 3.33 11.29 11.50
C GLU A 220 2.33 10.24 10.97
N PRO A 221 1.46 10.60 10.02
CA PRO A 221 0.65 9.63 9.31
C PRO A 221 1.51 8.59 8.61
N THR A 222 1.10 7.32 8.68
CA THR A 222 1.77 6.21 7.99
C THR A 222 0.77 5.35 7.24
N ALA A 223 1.24 4.50 6.34
CA ALA A 223 0.43 3.46 5.74
C ALA A 223 1.24 2.18 5.51
N GLU A 224 0.53 1.06 5.48
CA GLU A 224 1.14 -0.21 5.09
C GLU A 224 1.56 -0.17 3.62
N ILE A 225 0.70 0.38 2.75
CA ILE A 225 0.99 0.71 1.36
C ILE A 225 0.58 2.17 1.13
N TRP A 226 1.54 3.02 0.77
CA TRP A 226 1.30 4.44 0.51
C TRP A 226 1.78 4.83 -0.89
N ILE A 227 0.84 5.25 -1.72
CA ILE A 227 1.09 5.86 -3.03
C ILE A 227 0.79 7.35 -2.89
N ASP A 228 1.84 8.17 -2.93
CA ASP A 228 1.77 9.62 -2.80
C ASP A 228 2.17 10.29 -4.11
N THR A 229 1.20 10.83 -4.81
CA THR A 229 1.39 11.58 -6.06
C THR A 229 1.11 13.07 -5.89
N THR A 230 1.25 13.59 -4.68
CA THR A 230 1.08 15.03 -4.40
C THR A 230 2.20 15.90 -4.95
N ASP A 231 3.34 15.34 -5.31
CA ASP A 231 4.42 16.01 -6.02
C ASP A 231 4.01 16.23 -7.49
N PRO A 232 4.16 17.44 -8.06
CA PRO A 232 3.69 17.76 -9.43
C PRO A 232 4.24 16.87 -10.55
N ASP A 233 5.43 16.32 -10.36
CA ASP A 233 6.08 15.48 -11.36
C ASP A 233 5.79 13.98 -11.17
N SER A 234 4.99 13.63 -10.16
CA SER A 234 4.66 12.23 -9.88
C SER A 234 3.48 11.73 -10.70
N SER A 235 3.46 10.46 -11.00
CA SER A 235 2.35 9.78 -11.66
C SER A 235 2.43 8.27 -11.45
N VAL A 236 1.41 7.68 -10.83
CA VAL A 236 1.37 6.24 -10.56
C VAL A 236 0.12 5.63 -11.17
N ASN A 237 0.29 4.71 -12.11
CA ASN A 237 -0.79 4.05 -12.82
C ASN A 237 -0.49 2.58 -13.08
N GLU A 238 -1.51 1.80 -13.47
CA GLU A 238 -1.38 0.38 -13.78
C GLU A 238 -0.92 -0.41 -12.55
N VAL A 239 -1.68 -0.26 -11.46
CA VAL A 239 -1.35 -0.85 -10.14
C VAL A 239 -2.32 -1.98 -9.81
N THR A 240 -1.77 -3.08 -9.36
CA THR A 240 -2.55 -4.20 -8.81
C THR A 240 -2.11 -4.50 -7.39
N ILE A 241 -3.04 -4.40 -6.44
CA ILE A 241 -2.86 -4.78 -5.02
C ILE A 241 -3.81 -5.93 -4.75
N ASN A 242 -3.31 -7.15 -4.72
CA ASN A 242 -4.19 -8.31 -4.59
C ASN A 242 -3.67 -9.41 -3.67
N SER A 243 -4.58 -10.16 -3.09
CA SER A 243 -4.27 -11.38 -2.32
C SER A 243 -3.28 -11.15 -1.17
N ASN A 244 -3.26 -9.94 -0.57
CA ASN A 244 -2.41 -9.62 0.56
C ASN A 244 -3.20 -9.69 1.88
N THR A 245 -2.52 -9.97 2.98
CA THR A 245 -2.97 -9.66 4.34
C THR A 245 -2.35 -8.33 4.75
N ILE A 246 -3.18 -7.32 5.07
CA ILE A 246 -2.74 -5.96 5.38
C ILE A 246 -3.41 -5.53 6.67
N GLN A 247 -2.63 -5.36 7.74
CA GLN A 247 -3.19 -4.91 9.01
C GLN A 247 -2.22 -4.06 9.82
N ALA A 248 -2.76 -3.26 10.72
CA ALA A 248 -1.93 -2.38 11.54
C ALA A 248 -2.44 -2.28 12.98
N THR A 249 -1.63 -1.71 13.86
CA THR A 249 -2.12 -1.09 15.09
C THR A 249 -2.63 0.29 14.72
N SER A 250 -3.88 0.60 15.03
CA SER A 250 -4.47 1.91 14.71
C SER A 250 -3.61 3.05 15.24
N SER A 251 -3.26 3.97 14.36
CA SER A 251 -2.45 5.15 14.61
C SER A 251 -3.14 6.40 14.03
N ALA A 252 -2.90 7.57 14.63
CA ALA A 252 -3.51 8.81 14.20
C ALA A 252 -3.14 9.14 12.75
N GLY A 253 -4.15 9.44 11.93
CA GLY A 253 -3.98 9.66 10.49
C GLY A 253 -3.51 8.44 9.70
N GLY A 254 -3.53 7.23 10.29
CA GLY A 254 -3.02 6.03 9.66
C GLY A 254 -3.95 5.41 8.61
N ALA A 255 -3.37 4.67 7.65
CA ALA A 255 -4.11 3.84 6.70
C ALA A 255 -3.42 2.49 6.46
N ASN A 256 -4.18 1.48 6.00
CA ASN A 256 -3.56 0.27 5.46
C ASN A 256 -3.16 0.49 3.99
N ILE A 257 -4.10 0.96 3.17
CA ILE A 257 -3.80 1.38 1.79
C ILE A 257 -4.15 2.87 1.70
N ARG A 258 -3.19 3.70 1.34
CA ARG A 258 -3.38 5.12 1.09
C ARG A 258 -2.92 5.49 -0.30
N ILE A 259 -3.79 6.15 -1.06
CA ILE A 259 -3.48 6.70 -2.38
C ILE A 259 -3.91 8.15 -2.38
N LEU A 260 -2.95 9.05 -2.52
CA LEU A 260 -3.18 10.50 -2.47
C LEU A 260 -2.71 11.17 -3.74
N GLU A 261 -3.51 12.13 -4.22
CA GLU A 261 -3.12 13.07 -5.25
C GLU A 261 -3.24 14.51 -4.77
N LYS A 262 -2.49 15.38 -5.42
CA LYS A 262 -2.69 16.82 -5.36
C LYS A 262 -4.02 17.21 -6.05
N GLU A 263 -4.67 18.24 -5.57
CA GLU A 263 -5.95 18.75 -6.11
C GLU A 263 -5.90 19.24 -7.57
N ASP A 264 -4.73 19.23 -8.22
CA ASP A 264 -4.54 19.62 -9.61
C ASP A 264 -4.59 18.41 -10.55
N GLU A 265 -5.74 18.18 -11.10
CA GLU A 265 -6.23 17.00 -11.82
C GLU A 265 -5.47 16.58 -13.10
N SER A 266 -4.26 17.02 -13.34
CA SER A 266 -3.60 16.78 -14.63
C SER A 266 -3.16 15.33 -14.88
N ARG A 267 -2.84 14.57 -13.82
CA ARG A 267 -2.38 13.17 -13.92
C ARG A 267 -2.78 12.33 -12.72
N PRO A 268 -4.08 12.14 -12.44
CA PRO A 268 -4.51 11.41 -11.26
C PRO A 268 -3.99 9.96 -11.24
N PRO A 269 -3.65 9.40 -10.07
CA PRO A 269 -3.35 7.99 -9.94
C PRO A 269 -4.59 7.18 -10.32
N GLY A 270 -4.40 6.24 -11.23
CA GLY A 270 -5.52 5.51 -11.80
C GLY A 270 -5.12 4.18 -12.42
N LEU A 271 -6.10 3.52 -13.09
CA LEU A 271 -5.94 2.16 -13.59
C LEU A 271 -5.48 1.23 -12.47
N ILE A 272 -6.15 1.33 -11.29
CA ILE A 272 -5.75 0.64 -10.07
C ILE A 272 -6.81 -0.41 -9.70
N THR A 273 -6.36 -1.60 -9.34
CA THR A 273 -7.21 -2.62 -8.74
C THR A 273 -6.74 -2.97 -7.33
N ILE A 274 -7.70 -3.02 -6.39
CA ILE A 274 -7.49 -3.49 -5.01
C ILE A 274 -8.46 -4.66 -4.81
N SER A 275 -7.93 -5.91 -4.83
CA SER A 275 -8.82 -7.06 -4.89
C SER A 275 -8.35 -8.27 -4.08
N GLY A 276 -9.30 -9.00 -3.47
CA GLY A 276 -9.01 -10.24 -2.79
C GLY A 276 -8.10 -10.11 -1.56
N ASN A 277 -8.01 -8.93 -0.95
CA ASN A 277 -7.18 -8.70 0.24
C ASN A 277 -7.99 -8.87 1.53
N VAL A 278 -7.29 -9.17 2.62
CA VAL A 278 -7.80 -9.06 3.98
C VAL A 278 -7.16 -7.85 4.64
N ILE A 279 -7.98 -6.81 4.95
CA ILE A 279 -7.49 -5.48 5.35
C ILE A 279 -8.12 -5.08 6.68
N GLY A 280 -7.32 -4.72 7.69
CA GLY A 280 -7.92 -4.38 8.97
C GLY A 280 -7.08 -3.61 9.99
N SER A 281 -7.78 -3.14 11.01
CA SER A 281 -7.21 -2.62 12.26
C SER A 281 -6.44 -1.31 12.19
N GLN A 282 -6.76 -0.42 11.22
CA GLN A 282 -6.18 0.93 11.14
C GLN A 282 -7.24 2.03 11.35
N GLU A 283 -6.84 3.29 11.38
CA GLU A 283 -7.78 4.41 11.43
C GLU A 283 -8.66 4.43 10.18
N ASN A 284 -8.05 4.48 9.00
CA ASN A 284 -8.74 4.21 7.74
C ASN A 284 -8.12 2.96 7.10
N ASN A 285 -8.93 1.93 6.82
CA ASN A 285 -8.35 0.73 6.20
C ASN A 285 -7.95 1.00 4.74
N VAL A 286 -8.80 1.65 3.97
CA VAL A 286 -8.47 2.14 2.62
C VAL A 286 -8.83 3.61 2.53
N HIS A 287 -7.87 4.45 2.18
CA HIS A 287 -8.04 5.89 1.99
C HIS A 287 -7.57 6.29 0.59
N LEU A 288 -8.52 6.76 -0.22
CA LEU A 288 -8.30 7.25 -1.58
C LEU A 288 -8.67 8.72 -1.67
N SER A 289 -7.79 9.56 -2.18
CA SER A 289 -8.07 10.98 -2.44
C SER A 289 -7.53 11.40 -3.79
N GLY A 290 -8.38 12.01 -4.63
CA GLY A 290 -8.02 12.49 -5.95
C GLY A 290 -7.81 11.40 -7.00
N VAL A 291 -8.30 10.17 -6.82
CA VAL A 291 -8.06 9.06 -7.75
C VAL A 291 -9.04 9.04 -8.92
N TYR A 292 -8.61 8.41 -10.03
CA TYR A 292 -9.40 8.26 -11.23
C TYR A 292 -9.33 6.82 -11.79
N GLY A 293 -10.50 6.15 -11.89
CA GLY A 293 -10.53 4.80 -12.46
C GLY A 293 -9.93 3.73 -11.54
N VAL A 294 -10.50 3.56 -10.34
CA VAL A 294 -10.09 2.57 -9.34
C VAL A 294 -11.19 1.53 -9.14
N THR A 295 -10.81 0.26 -9.11
CA THR A 295 -11.72 -0.85 -8.75
C THR A 295 -11.30 -1.47 -7.43
N ILE A 296 -12.24 -1.57 -6.48
CA ILE A 296 -12.07 -2.21 -5.17
C ILE A 296 -13.04 -3.37 -5.10
N SER A 297 -12.57 -4.62 -5.13
CA SER A 297 -13.46 -5.77 -5.24
C SER A 297 -13.00 -7.02 -4.50
N GLY A 298 -13.96 -7.76 -3.94
CA GLY A 298 -13.66 -9.05 -3.32
C GLY A 298 -12.79 -9.01 -2.08
N ASN A 299 -12.72 -7.87 -1.39
CA ASN A 299 -11.92 -7.73 -0.18
C ASN A 299 -12.76 -7.98 1.08
N ILE A 300 -12.11 -8.43 2.14
CA ILE A 300 -12.62 -8.39 3.51
C ILE A 300 -11.96 -7.21 4.23
N ILE A 301 -12.74 -6.21 4.64
CA ILE A 301 -12.25 -4.98 5.25
C ILE A 301 -12.90 -4.80 6.62
N TYR A 302 -12.09 -4.74 7.69
CA TYR A 302 -12.63 -4.83 9.05
C TYR A 302 -11.89 -3.96 10.09
N SER A 303 -12.58 -3.67 11.19
CA SER A 303 -12.00 -3.12 12.44
C SER A 303 -11.22 -1.82 12.28
N CYS A 304 -11.79 -0.83 11.62
CA CYS A 304 -11.22 0.53 11.61
C CYS A 304 -11.60 1.33 12.88
N THR A 305 -10.89 2.41 13.14
CA THR A 305 -11.30 3.38 14.17
C THR A 305 -12.04 4.60 13.60
N ASN A 306 -11.97 4.84 12.29
CA ASN A 306 -12.73 5.85 11.54
C ASN A 306 -13.55 5.22 10.42
N ARG A 307 -12.96 4.87 9.28
CA ARG A 307 -13.66 4.27 8.12
C ARG A 307 -12.94 3.05 7.57
N ASN A 308 -13.70 2.02 7.22
CA ASN A 308 -13.15 0.91 6.45
C ASN A 308 -12.74 1.35 5.04
N LEU A 309 -13.50 2.27 4.45
CA LEU A 309 -13.19 2.86 3.15
C LEU A 309 -13.55 4.35 3.16
N LEU A 310 -12.57 5.20 2.92
CA LEU A 310 -12.71 6.65 2.74
C LEU A 310 -12.30 7.01 1.32
N ILE A 311 -13.20 7.65 0.57
CA ILE A 311 -12.97 8.11 -0.80
C ILE A 311 -13.28 9.59 -0.87
N GLU A 312 -12.31 10.40 -1.28
CA GLU A 312 -12.43 11.86 -1.34
C GLU A 312 -12.02 12.38 -2.71
N ASN A 313 -12.73 13.40 -3.22
CA ASN A 313 -12.38 14.11 -4.45
C ASN A 313 -12.05 13.19 -5.65
N SER A 314 -12.77 12.09 -5.78
CA SER A 314 -12.41 11.00 -6.69
C SER A 314 -13.49 10.73 -7.74
N ARG A 315 -13.08 10.15 -8.87
CA ARG A 315 -13.99 9.84 -9.98
C ARG A 315 -13.80 8.43 -10.52
N LEU A 316 -14.86 7.85 -11.09
CA LEU A 316 -14.87 6.52 -11.70
C LEU A 316 -14.35 5.43 -10.76
N VAL A 317 -14.80 5.47 -9.47
CA VAL A 317 -14.46 4.44 -8.50
C VAL A 317 -15.56 3.40 -8.44
N THR A 318 -15.19 2.14 -8.64
CA THR A 318 -16.09 0.99 -8.51
C THR A 318 -15.76 0.22 -7.24
N VAL A 319 -16.74 0.11 -6.35
CA VAL A 319 -16.66 -0.69 -5.11
C VAL A 319 -17.63 -1.86 -5.24
N GLY A 320 -17.09 -3.07 -5.46
CA GLY A 320 -17.92 -4.22 -5.78
C GLY A 320 -17.60 -5.48 -4.97
N SER A 321 -18.65 -6.18 -4.51
CA SER A 321 -18.51 -7.49 -3.86
C SER A 321 -17.52 -7.53 -2.68
N ASN A 322 -17.43 -6.46 -1.90
CA ASN A 322 -16.61 -6.41 -0.69
C ASN A 322 -17.45 -6.73 0.54
N HIS A 323 -16.77 -7.24 1.56
CA HIS A 323 -17.33 -7.43 2.90
C HIS A 323 -16.75 -6.42 3.87
N PHE A 324 -17.58 -5.51 4.37
CA PHE A 324 -17.20 -4.51 5.36
C PHE A 324 -17.77 -4.90 6.73
N ARG A 325 -16.88 -5.00 7.71
CA ARG A 325 -17.26 -5.48 9.02
C ARG A 325 -16.69 -4.55 10.11
N ARG A 326 -17.51 -4.23 11.08
CA ARG A 326 -17.06 -3.71 12.35
C ARG A 326 -16.88 -4.86 13.33
N HIS A 327 -15.71 -4.93 13.93
CA HIS A 327 -15.41 -5.89 14.98
C HIS A 327 -15.14 -5.13 16.28
N THR A 328 -15.78 -5.52 17.38
CA THR A 328 -15.54 -4.87 18.67
C THR A 328 -14.10 -5.12 19.15
N PRO A 329 -13.40 -4.13 19.76
CA PRO A 329 -13.89 -2.86 20.27
C PRO A 329 -13.76 -1.67 19.30
N SER A 330 -13.57 -1.88 17.99
CA SER A 330 -13.45 -0.78 17.01
C SER A 330 -14.66 0.12 17.00
N ARG A 331 -14.46 1.45 16.90
CA ARG A 331 -15.54 2.45 16.87
C ARG A 331 -15.92 2.90 15.47
N GLY A 332 -15.02 2.78 14.49
CA GLY A 332 -15.27 3.14 13.12
C GLY A 332 -15.99 2.06 12.34
N THR A 333 -16.68 2.42 11.27
CA THR A 333 -17.40 1.47 10.42
C THR A 333 -17.57 1.97 8.99
N GLY A 334 -18.01 1.07 8.11
CA GLY A 334 -18.58 1.36 6.81
C GLY A 334 -17.66 2.11 5.85
N MET A 335 -18.29 2.78 4.89
CA MET A 335 -17.59 3.59 3.89
C MET A 335 -18.14 5.01 3.84
N ARG A 336 -17.30 5.94 3.42
CA ARG A 336 -17.66 7.33 3.18
C ARG A 336 -17.05 7.82 1.87
N LEU A 337 -17.91 8.45 1.06
CA LEU A 337 -17.53 9.15 -0.16
C LEU A 337 -17.77 10.64 0.04
N VAL A 338 -16.77 11.47 -0.24
CA VAL A 338 -16.87 12.94 -0.12
C VAL A 338 -16.46 13.57 -1.44
N SER A 339 -17.24 14.54 -1.92
CA SER A 339 -16.94 15.31 -3.14
C SER A 339 -16.52 14.44 -4.33
N SER A 340 -17.16 13.27 -4.47
CA SER A 340 -16.80 12.27 -5.48
C SER A 340 -17.94 12.07 -6.47
N GLU A 341 -17.59 11.66 -7.70
CA GLU A 341 -18.56 11.54 -8.78
C GLU A 341 -18.34 10.33 -9.67
N ASP A 342 -19.39 9.91 -10.41
CA ASP A 342 -19.37 8.78 -11.34
C ASP A 342 -18.92 7.47 -10.68
N CYS A 343 -19.34 7.22 -9.43
CA CYS A 343 -18.93 6.06 -8.65
C CYS A 343 -20.05 5.02 -8.52
N THR A 344 -19.66 3.77 -8.36
CA THR A 344 -20.58 2.65 -8.13
C THR A 344 -20.25 1.89 -6.86
N VAL A 345 -21.28 1.54 -6.08
CA VAL A 345 -21.20 0.61 -4.94
C VAL A 345 -22.16 -0.54 -5.21
N SER A 346 -21.64 -1.75 -5.43
CA SER A 346 -22.50 -2.87 -5.85
C SER A 346 -22.17 -4.19 -5.17
N GLY A 347 -23.21 -4.93 -4.78
CA GLY A 347 -23.05 -6.29 -4.22
C GLY A 347 -22.22 -6.35 -2.95
N CYS A 348 -22.08 -5.27 -2.22
CA CYS A 348 -21.30 -5.22 -0.98
C CYS A 348 -22.16 -5.63 0.22
N THR A 349 -21.51 -6.24 1.22
CA THR A 349 -22.10 -6.51 2.53
C THR A 349 -21.45 -5.59 3.57
N LEU A 350 -22.27 -4.80 4.27
CA LEU A 350 -21.84 -3.90 5.33
C LEU A 350 -22.55 -4.26 6.64
N HIS A 351 -21.79 -4.56 7.67
CA HIS A 351 -22.36 -4.98 8.95
C HIS A 351 -21.71 -4.26 10.14
N ASP A 352 -22.56 -3.73 11.05
CA ASP A 352 -22.12 -3.17 12.32
C ASP A 352 -22.40 -4.17 13.47
N GLU A 353 -21.37 -4.88 13.94
CA GLU A 353 -21.46 -5.87 15.03
C GLU A 353 -21.43 -5.26 16.43
N SER A 354 -21.98 -4.08 16.66
CA SER A 354 -21.98 -3.48 18.00
C SER A 354 -22.91 -4.22 18.97
N GLU A 355 -22.44 -5.30 19.56
CA GLU A 355 -23.22 -6.11 20.52
C GLU A 355 -23.53 -5.35 21.83
N ASN A 356 -22.70 -4.41 22.27
CA ASN A 356 -22.77 -3.77 23.59
C ASN A 356 -23.10 -2.28 23.59
N GLY A 357 -23.84 -1.80 22.60
CA GLY A 357 -24.37 -0.44 22.63
C GLY A 357 -23.35 0.66 22.32
N GLN A 358 -22.15 0.36 21.95
CA GLN A 358 -21.19 1.33 21.43
C GLN A 358 -21.50 1.58 19.95
N GLU A 359 -22.30 2.57 19.68
CA GLU A 359 -22.60 3.02 18.32
C GLU A 359 -21.33 3.62 17.70
N SER A 360 -21.14 3.40 16.40
CA SER A 360 -20.07 4.06 15.65
C SER A 360 -20.30 5.57 15.55
N GLY A 361 -21.56 6.01 15.72
CA GLY A 361 -21.96 7.40 15.47
C GLY A 361 -21.99 7.78 13.99
N ALA A 362 -21.78 6.81 13.09
CA ALA A 362 -21.67 7.01 11.66
C ALA A 362 -22.49 5.97 10.91
N SER A 363 -23.14 6.37 9.83
CA SER A 363 -23.90 5.48 8.96
C SER A 363 -23.00 4.47 8.23
N LEU A 364 -23.53 3.31 7.86
CA LEU A 364 -22.72 2.28 7.18
C LEU A 364 -22.19 2.74 5.83
N LEU A 365 -22.98 3.51 5.09
CA LEU A 365 -22.55 4.14 3.85
C LEU A 365 -22.93 5.62 3.89
N GLU A 366 -21.93 6.49 3.85
CA GLU A 366 -22.12 7.95 3.86
C GLU A 366 -21.66 8.56 2.53
N LEU A 367 -22.48 9.46 2.01
CA LEU A 367 -22.19 10.29 0.85
C LEU A 367 -22.28 11.76 1.24
N GLU A 368 -21.29 12.55 0.91
CA GLU A 368 -21.31 14.01 1.13
C GLU A 368 -20.86 14.73 -0.13
N LYS A 369 -21.69 15.65 -0.63
CA LYS A 369 -21.41 16.44 -1.86
C LYS A 369 -21.06 15.60 -3.09
N CYS A 370 -21.68 14.43 -3.20
CA CYS A 370 -21.41 13.48 -4.28
C CYS A 370 -22.42 13.63 -5.43
N GLN A 371 -22.00 13.24 -6.63
CA GLN A 371 -22.85 13.27 -7.82
C GLN A 371 -22.74 11.97 -8.63
N ARG A 372 -23.87 11.54 -9.23
CA ARG A 372 -23.93 10.37 -10.11
C ARG A 372 -23.38 9.10 -9.45
N ILE A 373 -23.95 8.76 -8.30
CA ILE A 373 -23.58 7.58 -7.51
C ILE A 373 -24.66 6.51 -7.65
N ALA A 374 -24.26 5.30 -8.06
CA ALA A 374 -25.14 4.14 -8.08
C ALA A 374 -24.83 3.18 -6.91
N ILE A 375 -25.83 2.89 -6.08
CA ILE A 375 -25.75 1.91 -4.99
C ILE A 375 -26.72 0.79 -5.32
N THR A 376 -26.22 -0.42 -5.61
CA THR A 376 -27.05 -1.49 -6.16
C THR A 376 -26.75 -2.84 -5.51
N GLY A 377 -27.81 -3.55 -5.11
CA GLY A 377 -27.72 -4.95 -4.64
C GLY A 377 -26.89 -5.15 -3.39
N CYS A 378 -26.76 -4.15 -2.54
CA CYS A 378 -25.98 -4.22 -1.30
C CYS A 378 -26.84 -4.73 -0.13
N VAL A 379 -26.21 -5.38 0.84
CA VAL A 379 -26.82 -5.80 2.10
C VAL A 379 -26.18 -4.99 3.24
N LEU A 380 -26.99 -4.13 3.87
CA LEU A 380 -26.58 -3.27 4.98
C LEU A 380 -27.33 -3.67 6.24
N THR A 381 -26.63 -4.10 7.28
CA THR A 381 -27.24 -4.63 8.49
C THR A 381 -26.75 -3.87 9.71
N ASP A 382 -27.71 -3.47 10.55
CA ASP A 382 -27.48 -2.85 11.86
C ASP A 382 -26.78 -1.47 11.81
N GLY A 383 -26.99 -0.71 10.73
CA GLY A 383 -26.48 0.66 10.60
C GLY A 383 -27.16 1.63 11.56
N ALA A 384 -26.39 2.51 12.21
CA ALA A 384 -26.87 3.60 13.07
C ALA A 384 -25.96 4.82 12.93
N PRO A 385 -26.49 6.03 12.65
CA PRO A 385 -27.92 6.39 12.60
C PRO A 385 -28.71 5.87 11.39
N TYR A 386 -28.05 5.60 10.23
CA TYR A 386 -28.73 5.10 9.02
C TYR A 386 -27.93 3.96 8.37
N GLY A 387 -28.59 3.17 7.55
CA GLY A 387 -27.89 2.27 6.62
C GLY A 387 -27.14 3.07 5.56
N ILE A 388 -27.85 4.00 4.89
CA ILE A 388 -27.27 4.92 3.90
C ILE A 388 -27.65 6.36 4.30
N ASP A 389 -26.67 7.26 4.31
CA ASP A 389 -26.86 8.70 4.58
C ASP A 389 -26.21 9.52 3.46
N ALA A 390 -26.98 10.36 2.79
CA ALA A 390 -26.54 11.20 1.68
C ALA A 390 -26.84 12.68 1.97
N ALA A 391 -25.80 13.49 2.10
CA ALA A 391 -25.89 14.92 2.36
C ALA A 391 -25.38 15.73 1.15
N ASP A 392 -26.15 16.71 0.71
CA ASP A 392 -25.82 17.59 -0.43
C ASP A 392 -25.51 16.84 -1.73
N CYS A 393 -26.24 15.74 -2.01
CA CYS A 393 -25.96 14.84 -3.12
C CYS A 393 -27.02 14.93 -4.24
N SER A 394 -26.59 14.76 -5.48
CA SER A 394 -27.45 14.73 -6.66
C SER A 394 -27.19 13.49 -7.53
N ASP A 395 -28.22 13.04 -8.23
CA ASP A 395 -28.15 11.85 -9.12
C ASP A 395 -27.72 10.57 -8.39
N VAL A 396 -28.11 10.42 -7.12
CA VAL A 396 -27.85 9.20 -6.33
C VAL A 396 -28.99 8.21 -6.56
N ARG A 397 -28.65 6.96 -6.86
CA ARG A 397 -29.61 5.84 -7.03
C ARG A 397 -29.32 4.75 -6.01
N VAL A 398 -30.35 4.37 -5.24
CA VAL A 398 -30.32 3.24 -4.30
C VAL A 398 -31.34 2.21 -4.80
N THR A 399 -30.85 1.06 -5.28
CA THR A 399 -31.72 0.07 -5.95
C THR A 399 -31.36 -1.36 -5.58
N GLY A 400 -32.38 -2.19 -5.31
CA GLY A 400 -32.20 -3.62 -5.06
C GLY A 400 -31.42 -3.95 -3.78
N CYS A 401 -31.33 -3.03 -2.83
CA CYS A 401 -30.62 -3.21 -1.58
C CYS A 401 -31.51 -3.80 -0.49
N ILE A 402 -30.89 -4.52 0.46
CA ILE A 402 -31.51 -4.95 1.72
C ILE A 402 -30.88 -4.12 2.83
N ILE A 403 -31.67 -3.29 3.51
CA ILE A 403 -31.18 -2.41 4.58
C ILE A 403 -32.02 -2.67 5.82
N THR A 404 -31.43 -3.33 6.83
CA THR A 404 -32.17 -3.82 8.01
C THR A 404 -31.45 -3.52 9.33
N ASP A 405 -32.23 -3.34 10.41
CA ASP A 405 -31.74 -3.33 11.78
C ASP A 405 -32.34 -4.55 12.51
N LYS A 406 -31.49 -5.53 12.81
CA LYS A 406 -31.89 -6.82 13.45
C LYS A 406 -31.71 -6.79 14.97
N ARG A 407 -31.20 -5.70 15.53
CA ARG A 407 -30.99 -5.59 16.97
C ARG A 407 -32.30 -5.63 17.73
N LYS A 408 -32.28 -6.28 18.93
CA LYS A 408 -33.46 -6.35 19.82
C LYS A 408 -34.02 -4.96 20.16
N VAL A 409 -33.12 -3.98 20.36
CA VAL A 409 -33.45 -2.57 20.49
C VAL A 409 -32.93 -1.87 19.27
N GLN A 410 -33.84 -1.49 18.37
CA GLN A 410 -33.47 -0.77 17.15
C GLN A 410 -32.84 0.57 17.49
N LYS A 411 -31.67 0.82 16.93
CA LYS A 411 -30.90 2.05 17.11
C LYS A 411 -30.85 2.92 15.87
N SER A 412 -31.23 2.34 14.73
CA SER A 412 -31.37 3.06 13.48
C SER A 412 -32.46 4.12 13.56
N ARG A 413 -32.17 5.31 13.04
CA ARG A 413 -33.16 6.38 12.83
C ARG A 413 -33.95 6.19 11.54
N GLY A 414 -33.43 5.35 10.63
CA GLY A 414 -34.05 5.01 9.34
C GLY A 414 -33.12 4.20 8.46
N ALA A 415 -33.66 3.63 7.41
CA ALA A 415 -32.87 2.86 6.44
C ALA A 415 -31.99 3.77 5.56
N VAL A 416 -32.61 4.83 5.02
CA VAL A 416 -31.94 5.78 4.10
C VAL A 416 -32.24 7.21 4.52
N SER A 417 -31.28 8.10 4.46
CA SER A 417 -31.42 9.53 4.71
C SER A 417 -30.86 10.35 3.54
N PHE A 418 -31.61 11.39 3.16
CA PHE A 418 -31.18 12.44 2.24
C PHE A 418 -31.34 13.80 2.92
N THR A 419 -30.25 14.52 3.11
CA THR A 419 -30.22 15.83 3.81
C THR A 419 -29.52 16.92 2.98
N GLY A 420 -29.61 18.16 3.44
CA GLY A 420 -29.04 19.31 2.75
C GLY A 420 -29.80 19.66 1.48
N LYS A 421 -29.07 19.81 0.35
CA LYS A 421 -29.62 20.14 -0.97
C LYS A 421 -29.29 19.05 -1.97
N GLY A 422 -30.19 18.79 -2.90
CA GLY A 422 -29.91 17.80 -3.94
C GLY A 422 -31.13 17.53 -4.83
N LYS A 423 -30.86 17.00 -6.03
CA LYS A 423 -31.93 16.76 -7.02
C LYS A 423 -31.68 15.45 -7.79
N ARG A 424 -32.76 14.94 -8.40
CA ARG A 424 -32.77 13.73 -9.23
C ARG A 424 -32.28 12.48 -8.49
N ASN A 425 -32.43 12.42 -7.17
CA ASN A 425 -32.14 11.21 -6.40
C ASN A 425 -33.27 10.18 -6.54
N GLY A 426 -33.00 8.93 -6.25
CA GLY A 426 -34.00 7.89 -6.32
C GLY A 426 -33.72 6.69 -5.43
N VAL A 427 -34.80 6.16 -4.81
CA VAL A 427 -34.77 4.92 -3.99
C VAL A 427 -35.88 4.00 -4.50
N ALA A 428 -35.52 2.85 -5.03
CA ALA A 428 -36.46 1.96 -5.69
C ALA A 428 -36.12 0.49 -5.49
N SER A 429 -37.14 -0.35 -5.39
CA SER A 429 -37.03 -1.81 -5.35
C SER A 429 -36.12 -2.37 -4.27
N ASN A 430 -36.11 -1.72 -3.08
CA ASN A 430 -35.31 -2.14 -1.93
C ASN A 430 -36.19 -2.82 -0.87
N ASN A 431 -35.55 -3.64 -0.03
CA ASN A 431 -36.15 -4.16 1.20
C ASN A 431 -35.59 -3.34 2.38
N LEU A 432 -36.44 -2.54 3.03
CA LEU A 432 -36.04 -1.54 4.02
C LEU A 432 -36.67 -1.84 5.38
N SER A 433 -35.87 -1.86 6.42
CA SER A 433 -36.35 -1.81 7.81
C SER A 433 -36.20 -0.38 8.33
N GLY A 434 -37.34 0.33 8.45
CA GLY A 434 -37.38 1.70 8.91
C GLY A 434 -37.64 2.74 7.82
N LYS A 435 -37.65 4.01 8.22
CA LYS A 435 -38.07 5.14 7.39
C LYS A 435 -36.99 5.56 6.39
N ILE A 436 -37.45 6.14 5.27
CA ILE A 436 -36.61 7.00 4.42
C ILE A 436 -36.80 8.43 4.91
N ASN A 437 -35.73 9.07 5.35
CA ASN A 437 -35.70 10.46 5.81
C ASN A 437 -35.31 11.38 4.65
N ILE A 438 -36.13 12.37 4.33
CA ILE A 438 -35.89 13.31 3.22
C ILE A 438 -36.09 14.72 3.73
N SER A 439 -35.06 15.55 3.65
CA SER A 439 -35.15 16.98 3.93
C SER A 439 -35.93 17.74 2.86
N PRO A 440 -36.63 18.83 3.20
CA PRO A 440 -37.54 19.55 2.28
C PRO A 440 -36.85 20.06 0.99
N GLU A 441 -35.56 20.34 1.03
CA GLU A 441 -34.80 20.89 -0.10
C GLU A 441 -34.17 19.79 -1.02
N VAL A 442 -34.49 18.52 -0.74
CA VAL A 442 -33.93 17.39 -1.53
C VAL A 442 -35.03 16.74 -2.35
N GLU A 443 -34.79 16.65 -3.66
CA GLU A 443 -35.66 15.90 -4.58
C GLU A 443 -35.30 14.42 -4.60
N VAL A 444 -36.25 13.55 -4.22
CA VAL A 444 -36.08 12.09 -4.23
C VAL A 444 -37.32 11.41 -4.83
N LYS A 445 -37.13 10.56 -5.82
CA LYS A 445 -38.17 9.65 -6.32
C LYS A 445 -38.19 8.34 -5.52
N LEU A 446 -39.35 7.95 -5.02
CA LEU A 446 -39.57 6.69 -4.30
C LEU A 446 -40.48 5.76 -5.12
N ASN A 447 -39.96 4.60 -5.51
CA ASN A 447 -40.73 3.61 -6.27
C ASN A 447 -40.52 2.21 -5.67
N GLU A 448 -41.67 1.46 -5.51
CA GLU A 448 -41.70 0.02 -5.24
C GLU A 448 -40.70 -0.49 -4.17
N ASN A 449 -40.59 0.17 -3.03
CA ASN A 449 -39.84 -0.36 -1.91
C ASN A 449 -40.70 -1.22 -1.02
N ILE A 450 -40.15 -2.31 -0.49
CA ILE A 450 -40.77 -3.19 0.50
C ILE A 450 -40.30 -2.75 1.89
N ASN A 451 -41.21 -2.42 2.79
CA ASN A 451 -40.93 -2.01 4.16
C ASN A 451 -41.13 -3.16 5.15
#